data_7837a3f20fe881f6b6e571062728b3fe
#
_entry.id   7837a3f20fe881f6b6e571062728b3fe
#
_cell.length_a   1.000
_cell.length_b   1.000
_cell.length_c   1.000
_cell.angle_alpha   90.00
_cell.angle_beta   90.00
_cell.angle_gamma   90.00
#
_symmetry.space_group_name_H-M   'P 1'
#
loop_
_entity.id
_entity.type
_entity.pdbx_description
1 polymer ?
#
loop_
_entity_poly.entity_id
_entity_poly.type
_entity_poly.pdbx_seq_one_letter_code
_entity_poly.pdbx_strand_id
1 'polypeptide(L)'
;DRLRSRGLGDVYKRQGFLGGNVEAIFIPTDNIIASSIPTLMSVANKEKIPVFGAEVGHVKSGVLASESISFYDIGKRAGQMAADILEGKKQIRDFPVEGAANSKLYINKAEMENLGIQIPKSVLDRAELL
;
A
#
# COMPACT_ATOMS: atom_id res chain seq x y z
N ASP A 1 -7.73 27.06 14.37
CA ASP A 1 -8.53 27.15 13.13
C ASP A 1 -7.78 26.86 11.81
N ARG A 2 -6.44 26.83 11.82
CA ARG A 2 -5.64 26.57 10.61
C ARG A 2 -5.42 25.09 10.29
N LEU A 3 -5.75 24.16 11.18
CA LEU A 3 -5.54 22.72 10.96
C LEU A 3 -6.73 22.01 10.29
N ARG A 4 -7.94 22.60 10.31
CA ARG A 4 -9.13 22.01 9.69
C ARG A 4 -9.20 22.21 8.16
N SER A 5 -8.52 23.22 7.62
CA SER A 5 -8.55 23.49 6.17
C SER A 5 -7.55 22.65 5.35
N ARG A 6 -6.57 22.01 6.01
CA ARG A 6 -5.56 21.20 5.29
C ARG A 6 -6.12 19.91 4.71
N GLY A 7 -7.05 19.25 5.38
CA GLY A 7 -7.61 17.97 4.91
C GLY A 7 -8.46 18.09 3.65
N LEU A 8 -9.36 19.07 3.59
CA LEU A 8 -10.22 19.29 2.42
C LEU A 8 -9.47 19.91 1.24
N GLY A 9 -8.52 20.82 1.49
CA GLY A 9 -7.69 21.42 0.44
C GLY A 9 -6.78 20.41 -0.25
N ASP A 10 -6.30 19.39 0.46
CA ASP A 10 -5.46 18.34 -0.12
C ASP A 10 -6.28 17.34 -0.95
N VAL A 11 -7.54 17.09 -0.59
CA VAL A 11 -8.45 16.27 -1.42
C VAL A 11 -8.76 16.99 -2.73
N TYR A 12 -9.05 18.30 -2.69
CA TYR A 12 -9.31 19.08 -3.92
C TYR A 12 -8.05 19.29 -4.76
N LYS A 13 -6.87 19.46 -4.16
CA LYS A 13 -5.61 19.52 -4.90
C LYS A 13 -5.29 18.19 -5.60
N ARG A 14 -5.62 17.06 -4.97
CA ARG A 14 -5.44 15.72 -5.57
C ARG A 14 -6.40 15.48 -6.73
N GLN A 15 -7.62 16.02 -6.70
CA GLN A 15 -8.51 16.03 -7.87
C GLN A 15 -7.92 16.82 -9.05
N GLY A 16 -7.15 17.89 -8.78
CA GLY A 16 -6.41 18.63 -9.81
C GLY A 16 -5.23 17.86 -10.40
N PHE A 17 -4.62 16.94 -9.66
CA PHE A 17 -3.57 16.06 -10.18
C PHE A 17 -4.11 15.01 -11.16
N LEU A 18 -5.36 14.57 -11.00
CA LEU A 18 -6.00 13.62 -11.91
C LEU A 18 -6.44 14.24 -13.23
N GLY A 19 -6.47 15.57 -13.33
CA GLY A 19 -6.64 16.31 -14.60
C GLY A 19 -5.34 16.50 -15.39
N GLY A 20 -4.19 16.01 -14.89
CA GLY A 20 -2.91 15.97 -15.58
C GLY A 20 -2.67 14.60 -16.22
N ASN A 21 -1.71 14.53 -17.15
CA ASN A 21 -1.31 13.30 -17.81
C ASN A 21 -0.55 12.37 -16.84
N VAL A 22 -1.26 11.73 -15.91
CA VAL A 22 -0.69 10.70 -15.05
C VAL A 22 -1.14 9.33 -15.55
N GLU A 23 -0.21 8.40 -15.69
CA GLU A 23 -0.46 7.05 -16.18
C GLU A 23 -0.75 6.05 -15.06
N ALA A 24 -0.36 6.38 -13.83
CA ALA A 24 -0.60 5.57 -12.64
C ALA A 24 -0.51 6.41 -11.35
N ILE A 25 -1.12 5.90 -10.28
CA ILE A 25 -1.07 6.51 -8.94
C ILE A 25 -0.49 5.49 -7.98
N PHE A 26 0.43 5.93 -7.12
CA PHE A 26 0.93 5.12 -6.00
C PHE A 26 0.50 5.74 -4.66
N ILE A 27 -0.03 4.89 -3.77
CA ILE A 27 -0.46 5.27 -2.42
C ILE A 27 0.52 4.68 -1.40
N PRO A 28 1.28 5.51 -0.68
CA PRO A 28 2.12 5.04 0.41
C PRO A 28 1.27 4.62 1.62
N THR A 29 1.90 3.98 2.61
CA THR A 29 1.27 3.67 3.91
C THR A 29 0.97 4.95 4.65
N ASP A 30 -0.31 5.33 4.74
CA ASP A 30 -0.81 6.53 5.40
C ASP A 30 -2.29 6.35 5.77
N ASN A 31 -2.62 6.49 7.06
CA ASN A 31 -3.97 6.26 7.58
C ASN A 31 -5.01 7.26 7.02
N ILE A 32 -4.59 8.50 6.73
CA ILE A 32 -5.49 9.52 6.17
C ILE A 32 -5.84 9.17 4.74
N ILE A 33 -4.85 8.73 3.97
CA ILE A 33 -5.05 8.30 2.59
C ILE A 33 -5.88 7.03 2.56
N ALA A 34 -5.60 6.05 3.43
CA ALA A 34 -6.33 4.79 3.50
C ALA A 34 -7.84 5.01 3.66
N SER A 35 -8.26 5.95 4.52
CA SER A 35 -9.68 6.31 4.70
C SER A 35 -10.31 6.98 3.48
N SER A 36 -9.50 7.53 2.57
CA SER A 36 -9.95 8.28 1.38
C SER A 36 -9.89 7.45 0.08
N ILE A 37 -9.44 6.19 0.15
CA ILE A 37 -9.29 5.31 -1.02
C ILE A 37 -10.59 5.20 -1.83
N PRO A 38 -11.79 5.00 -1.25
CA PRO A 38 -13.02 4.90 -2.05
C PRO A 38 -13.28 6.15 -2.90
N THR A 39 -12.99 7.33 -2.36
CA THR A 39 -13.14 8.59 -3.09
C THR A 39 -12.10 8.70 -4.21
N LEU A 40 -10.85 8.33 -3.95
CA LEU A 40 -9.80 8.30 -4.96
C LEU A 40 -10.16 7.34 -6.09
N MET A 41 -10.58 6.12 -5.77
CA MET A 41 -10.95 5.10 -6.75
C MET A 41 -12.15 5.53 -7.61
N SER A 42 -13.12 6.26 -7.04
CA SER A 42 -14.26 6.78 -7.82
C SER A 42 -13.83 7.72 -8.95
N VAL A 43 -12.72 8.43 -8.78
CA VAL A 43 -12.16 9.33 -9.80
C VAL A 43 -11.20 8.59 -10.72
N ALA A 44 -10.27 7.80 -10.16
CA ALA A 44 -9.28 7.05 -10.91
C ALA A 44 -9.95 6.09 -11.93
N ASN A 45 -11.04 5.41 -11.52
CA ASN A 45 -11.77 4.48 -12.38
C ASN A 45 -12.47 5.17 -13.56
N LYS A 46 -12.97 6.40 -13.39
CA LYS A 46 -13.53 7.17 -14.50
C LYS A 46 -12.49 7.48 -15.58
N GLU A 47 -11.29 7.79 -15.14
CA GLU A 47 -10.16 8.14 -16.03
C GLU A 47 -9.36 6.90 -16.45
N LYS A 48 -9.75 5.69 -16.00
CA LYS A 48 -9.03 4.43 -16.25
C LYS A 48 -7.56 4.46 -15.81
N ILE A 49 -7.27 5.16 -14.71
CA ILE A 49 -5.93 5.28 -14.14
C ILE A 49 -5.71 4.17 -13.10
N PRO A 50 -4.73 3.28 -13.28
CA PRO A 50 -4.43 2.24 -12.31
C PRO A 50 -3.85 2.84 -11.03
N VAL A 51 -4.32 2.34 -9.89
CA VAL A 51 -3.86 2.75 -8.56
C VAL A 51 -3.14 1.58 -7.89
N PHE A 52 -1.94 1.84 -7.39
CA PHE A 52 -1.12 0.88 -6.64
C PHE A 52 -1.02 1.31 -5.19
N GLY A 53 -1.06 0.36 -4.28
CA GLY A 53 -0.98 0.61 -2.85
C GLY A 53 0.25 -0.03 -2.20
N ALA A 54 0.60 0.43 -0.99
CA ALA A 54 1.71 -0.13 -0.21
C ALA A 54 1.29 -1.31 0.69
N GLU A 55 -0.01 -1.58 0.84
CA GLU A 55 -0.53 -2.60 1.76
C GLU A 55 -1.75 -3.33 1.19
N VAL A 56 -1.95 -4.58 1.66
CA VAL A 56 -3.08 -5.42 1.25
C VAL A 56 -4.45 -4.79 1.58
N GLY A 57 -4.52 -3.97 2.63
CA GLY A 57 -5.73 -3.20 2.98
C GLY A 57 -6.18 -2.26 1.86
N HIS A 58 -5.23 -1.66 1.13
CA HIS A 58 -5.53 -0.82 -0.03
C HIS A 58 -6.17 -1.64 -1.16
N VAL A 59 -5.65 -2.85 -1.43
CA VAL A 59 -6.20 -3.75 -2.46
C VAL A 59 -7.63 -4.16 -2.13
N LYS A 60 -7.90 -4.50 -0.86
CA LYS A 60 -9.26 -4.79 -0.36
C LYS A 60 -10.20 -3.59 -0.46
N SER A 61 -9.65 -2.37 -0.48
CA SER A 61 -10.42 -1.12 -0.64
C SER A 61 -10.58 -0.69 -2.11
N GLY A 62 -10.18 -1.53 -3.08
CA GLY A 62 -10.41 -1.30 -4.50
C GLY A 62 -9.18 -0.97 -5.33
N VAL A 63 -7.99 -0.82 -4.74
CA VAL A 63 -6.74 -0.56 -5.44
C VAL A 63 -6.32 -1.78 -6.26
N LEU A 64 -5.70 -1.58 -7.43
CA LEU A 64 -5.36 -2.63 -8.38
C LEU A 64 -4.39 -3.66 -7.81
N ALA A 65 -3.30 -3.21 -7.21
CA ALA A 65 -2.28 -4.13 -6.70
C ALA A 65 -1.43 -3.51 -5.58
N SER A 66 -0.80 -4.37 -4.79
CA SER A 66 0.15 -4.01 -3.75
C SER A 66 1.18 -5.12 -3.53
N GLU A 67 2.43 -4.76 -3.44
CA GLU A 67 3.48 -5.61 -2.88
C GLU A 67 3.53 -5.33 -1.37
N SER A 68 2.86 -6.16 -0.57
CA SER A 68 2.67 -5.93 0.87
C SER A 68 3.64 -6.72 1.71
N ILE A 69 4.15 -6.10 2.75
CA ILE A 69 4.91 -6.75 3.82
C ILE A 69 3.95 -7.30 4.90
N SER A 70 4.37 -8.34 5.61
CA SER A 70 3.61 -8.89 6.73
C SER A 70 3.93 -8.14 8.02
N PHE A 71 3.02 -7.33 8.51
CA PHE A 71 3.17 -6.69 9.82
C PHE A 71 3.25 -7.70 10.98
N TYR A 72 2.61 -8.87 10.82
CA TYR A 72 2.74 -9.96 11.78
C TYR A 72 4.18 -10.47 11.86
N ASP A 73 4.84 -10.70 10.71
CA ASP A 73 6.23 -11.18 10.69
C ASP A 73 7.21 -10.13 11.22
N ILE A 74 6.95 -8.85 10.92
CA ILE A 74 7.73 -7.75 11.51
C ILE A 74 7.58 -7.73 13.03
N GLY A 75 6.36 -7.85 13.56
CA GLY A 75 6.11 -7.91 14.99
C GLY A 75 6.75 -9.11 15.65
N LYS A 76 6.65 -10.29 15.03
CA LYS A 76 7.32 -11.51 15.49
C LYS A 76 8.84 -11.35 15.54
N ARG A 77 9.44 -10.75 14.49
CA ARG A 77 10.88 -10.49 14.46
C ARG A 77 11.30 -9.49 15.55
N ALA A 78 10.55 -8.41 15.73
CA ALA A 78 10.80 -7.43 16.79
C ALA A 78 10.71 -8.09 18.20
N GLY A 79 9.73 -8.96 18.43
CA GLY A 79 9.61 -9.73 19.66
C GLY A 79 10.80 -10.65 19.91
N GLN A 80 11.33 -11.30 18.85
CA GLN A 80 12.54 -12.13 18.96
C GLN A 80 13.77 -11.30 19.34
N MET A 81 13.92 -10.12 18.71
CA MET A 81 15.03 -9.20 19.05
C MET A 81 14.94 -8.72 20.50
N ALA A 82 13.74 -8.40 20.97
CA ALA A 82 13.51 -8.00 22.35
C ALA A 82 13.85 -9.14 23.32
N ALA A 83 13.45 -10.38 23.02
CA ALA A 83 13.79 -11.54 23.84
C ALA A 83 15.31 -11.75 23.92
N ASP A 84 16.03 -11.68 22.80
CA ASP A 84 17.49 -11.83 22.77
C ASP A 84 18.21 -10.77 23.63
N ILE A 85 17.67 -9.53 23.66
CA ILE A 85 18.20 -8.45 24.53
C ILE A 85 17.92 -8.73 26.00
N LEU A 86 16.69 -9.10 26.35
CA LEU A 86 16.28 -9.35 27.74
C LEU A 86 17.01 -10.57 28.33
N GLU A 87 17.29 -11.58 27.52
CA GLU A 87 18.05 -12.76 27.92
C GLU A 87 19.58 -12.51 27.93
N GLY A 88 20.04 -11.31 27.59
CA GLY A 88 21.45 -10.94 27.56
C GLY A 88 22.26 -11.58 26.43
N LYS A 89 21.60 -12.18 25.43
CA LYS A 89 22.26 -12.82 24.28
C LYS A 89 22.87 -11.81 23.31
N LYS A 90 22.22 -10.64 23.19
CA LYS A 90 22.63 -9.55 22.29
C LYS A 90 22.37 -8.19 22.93
N GLN A 91 23.11 -7.18 22.47
CA GLN A 91 22.87 -5.79 22.80
C GLN A 91 22.14 -5.11 21.62
N ILE A 92 21.45 -3.99 21.89
CA ILE A 92 20.73 -3.23 20.84
C ILE A 92 21.64 -2.91 19.65
N ARG A 93 22.88 -2.53 19.90
CA ARG A 93 23.89 -2.20 18.87
C ARG A 93 24.30 -3.37 17.97
N ASP A 94 24.01 -4.60 18.37
CA ASP A 94 24.40 -5.81 17.64
C ASP A 94 23.35 -6.18 16.56
N PHE A 95 22.21 -5.47 16.54
CA PHE A 95 21.20 -5.66 15.51
C PHE A 95 21.38 -4.64 14.39
N PRO A 96 21.56 -5.09 13.15
CA PRO A 96 21.50 -4.19 12.00
C PRO A 96 20.07 -3.69 11.80
N VAL A 97 19.91 -2.61 11.04
CA VAL A 97 18.60 -2.24 10.51
C VAL A 97 18.18 -3.29 9.50
N GLU A 98 17.09 -3.99 9.77
CA GLU A 98 16.55 -5.05 8.93
C GLU A 98 15.33 -4.55 8.16
N GLY A 99 15.26 -4.86 6.87
CA GLY A 99 14.03 -4.71 6.07
C GLY A 99 13.10 -5.91 6.30
N ALA A 100 11.86 -5.81 5.81
CA ALA A 100 10.95 -6.96 5.80
C ALA A 100 11.54 -8.08 4.93
N ALA A 101 11.66 -9.27 5.49
CA ALA A 101 12.27 -10.42 4.81
C ALA A 101 11.42 -10.94 3.65
N ASN A 102 10.10 -10.80 3.74
CA ASN A 102 9.15 -11.32 2.76
C ASN A 102 8.09 -10.27 2.43
N SER A 103 7.84 -10.11 1.15
CA SER A 103 6.67 -9.40 0.63
C SER A 103 5.78 -10.37 -0.14
N LYS A 104 4.51 -10.04 -0.27
CA LYS A 104 3.53 -10.79 -1.04
C LYS A 104 2.80 -9.84 -1.97
N LEU A 105 2.72 -10.23 -3.24
CA LEU A 105 1.97 -9.48 -4.23
C LEU A 105 0.49 -9.85 -4.13
N TYR A 106 -0.36 -8.83 -4.00
CA TYR A 106 -1.82 -8.95 -4.05
C TYR A 106 -2.34 -8.18 -5.25
N ILE A 107 -3.30 -8.76 -5.96
CA ILE A 107 -3.95 -8.14 -7.12
C ILE A 107 -5.46 -8.23 -6.95
N ASN A 108 -6.15 -7.12 -7.15
CA ASN A 108 -7.59 -7.05 -7.22
C ASN A 108 -8.06 -7.47 -8.61
N LYS A 109 -8.65 -8.67 -8.69
CA LYS A 109 -9.12 -9.23 -9.96
C LYS A 109 -10.21 -8.38 -10.59
N ALA A 110 -11.18 -7.91 -9.79
CA ALA A 110 -12.27 -7.09 -10.30
C ALA A 110 -11.77 -5.75 -10.88
N GLU A 111 -10.78 -5.14 -10.22
CA GLU A 111 -10.21 -3.88 -10.71
C GLU A 111 -9.33 -4.08 -11.95
N MET A 112 -8.60 -5.20 -12.04
CA MET A 112 -7.87 -5.58 -13.25
C MET A 112 -8.82 -5.70 -14.45
N GLU A 113 -9.96 -6.36 -14.27
CA GLU A 113 -11.00 -6.51 -15.31
C GLU A 113 -11.65 -5.16 -15.65
N ASN A 114 -11.96 -4.32 -14.65
CA ASN A 114 -12.53 -2.99 -14.83
C ASN A 114 -11.62 -2.07 -15.67
N LEU A 115 -10.32 -2.11 -15.42
CA LEU A 115 -9.32 -1.34 -16.16
C LEU A 115 -9.01 -1.93 -17.54
N GLY A 116 -9.35 -3.20 -17.79
CA GLY A 116 -9.00 -3.91 -19.02
C GLY A 116 -7.49 -4.20 -19.14
N ILE A 117 -6.77 -4.27 -18.04
CA ILE A 117 -5.32 -4.46 -17.99
C ILE A 117 -5.01 -5.96 -18.10
N GLN A 118 -4.10 -6.31 -19.02
CA GLN A 118 -3.53 -7.65 -19.11
C GLN A 118 -2.22 -7.71 -18.30
N ILE A 119 -2.25 -8.46 -17.20
CA ILE A 119 -1.07 -8.66 -16.35
C ILE A 119 -0.31 -9.90 -16.86
N PRO A 120 1.02 -9.82 -17.09
CA PRO A 120 1.81 -10.95 -17.52
C PRO A 120 1.66 -12.17 -16.59
N LYS A 121 1.64 -13.37 -17.19
CA LYS A 121 1.48 -14.62 -16.42
C LYS A 121 2.54 -14.77 -15.33
N SER A 122 3.79 -14.39 -15.59
CA SER A 122 4.88 -14.43 -14.60
C SER A 122 4.62 -13.57 -13.35
N VAL A 123 3.80 -12.53 -13.47
CA VAL A 123 3.39 -11.69 -12.34
C VAL A 123 2.19 -12.33 -11.62
N LEU A 124 1.22 -12.85 -12.37
CA LEU A 124 0.05 -13.53 -11.80
C LEU A 124 0.44 -14.79 -11.02
N ASP A 125 1.42 -15.56 -11.51
CA ASP A 125 1.86 -16.82 -10.87
C ASP A 125 2.46 -16.60 -9.45
N ARG A 126 2.94 -15.40 -9.12
CA ARG A 126 3.45 -15.04 -7.79
C ARG A 126 2.46 -14.22 -6.96
N ALA A 127 1.31 -13.87 -7.52
CA ALA A 127 0.33 -13.02 -6.87
C ALA A 127 -0.77 -13.82 -6.18
N GLU A 128 -1.28 -13.29 -5.08
CA GLU A 128 -2.57 -13.67 -4.55
C GLU A 128 -3.65 -12.78 -5.16
N LEU A 129 -4.64 -13.40 -5.80
CA LEU A 129 -5.79 -12.70 -6.37
C LEU A 129 -6.86 -12.52 -5.29
N LEU A 130 -7.35 -11.31 -5.12
CA LEU A 130 -8.41 -10.93 -4.19
C LEU A 130 -9.68 -10.55 -4.98
#